data_ca7d1d6dc98928acbc9037c27bef4fa8
#
_entry.id   ca7d1d6dc98928acbc9037c27bef4fa8
#
_cell.length_a   1.000
_cell.length_b   1.000
_cell.length_c   1.000
_cell.angle_alpha   90.00
_cell.angle_beta   90.00
_cell.angle_gamma   90.00
#
_symmetry.space_group_name_H-M   'P 1'
#
loop_
_entity.id
_entity.type
_entity.pdbx_description
1 polymer ?
#
loop_
_entity_poly.entity_id
_entity_poly.type
_entity_poly.pdbx_seq_one_letter_code
_entity_poly.pdbx_strand_id
1 'polypeptide(L)'
;MVADKSLMNAQSDYYRYGHSFTPLGYEQFTTLGAPVTLNPPEGARFALIQAVNSNVRWRDDGTSPTATTGMRIIVDEQMTYRGHLHVIELVEETTGGEINVAYYG
;
A
#
# COMPACT_ATOMS: atom_id res chain seq x y z
N MET A 1 10.98 -2.53 29.58
CA MET A 1 10.55 -3.05 29.63
C MET A 1 9.76 -3.60 28.97
N VAL A 2 9.30 -4.25 28.88
CA VAL A 2 8.64 -4.73 28.31
C VAL A 2 7.90 -5.13 28.55
N ALA A 3 7.54 -5.47 28.49
CA ALA A 3 6.90 -6.11 28.20
C ALA A 3 5.83 -6.54 28.80
N ASP A 4 4.98 -5.85 28.92
CA ASP A 4 3.67 -6.14 29.25
C ASP A 4 3.09 -7.11 28.28
N LYS A 5 2.47 -8.15 28.74
CA LYS A 5 1.93 -9.19 27.88
C LYS A 5 0.74 -8.74 27.08
N SER A 6 -0.04 -7.81 27.61
CA SER A 6 -1.19 -7.33 26.87
C SER A 6 -0.76 -6.53 25.67
N LEU A 7 0.47 -6.06 25.69
CA LEU A 7 1.06 -5.37 24.55
C LEU A 7 1.95 -6.31 23.75
N MET A 8 1.81 -7.60 23.99
CA MET A 8 2.74 -8.56 23.45
C MET A 8 2.93 -8.42 21.97
N ASN A 9 1.85 -8.29 21.22
CA ASN A 9 1.99 -8.22 19.78
C ASN A 9 2.76 -6.98 19.35
N ALA A 10 2.40 -5.82 19.88
CA ALA A 10 3.10 -4.60 19.55
C ALA A 10 4.53 -4.62 20.05
N GLN A 11 4.72 -5.07 21.27
CA GLN A 11 6.06 -5.10 21.83
C GLN A 11 6.90 -6.20 21.23
N SER A 12 6.30 -7.33 20.93
CA SER A 12 6.99 -8.39 20.25
C SER A 12 7.51 -7.92 18.90
N ASP A 13 6.67 -7.22 18.18
CA ASP A 13 7.08 -6.69 16.90
C ASP A 13 8.14 -5.62 17.05
N TYR A 14 8.01 -4.77 18.07
CA TYR A 14 8.99 -3.76 18.34
C TYR A 14 10.36 -4.39 18.61
N TYR A 15 10.40 -5.38 19.50
CA TYR A 15 11.66 -6.00 19.83
C TYR A 15 12.22 -6.83 18.69
N ARG A 16 11.33 -7.43 17.90
CA ARG A 16 11.75 -8.25 16.77
C ARG A 16 12.37 -7.41 15.67
N TYR A 17 11.82 -6.24 15.42
CA TYR A 17 12.24 -5.38 14.30
C TYR A 17 13.00 -4.15 14.76
N GLY A 18 13.14 -3.96 16.07
CA GLY A 18 13.97 -2.90 16.63
C GLY A 18 13.28 -1.57 16.84
N HIS A 19 12.13 -1.31 16.21
CA HIS A 19 11.44 -0.04 16.38
C HIS A 19 10.08 -0.08 15.73
N SER A 20 9.24 0.86 16.14
CA SER A 20 7.93 1.07 15.53
C SER A 20 8.07 1.93 14.28
N PHE A 21 7.11 1.80 13.40
CA PHE A 21 7.02 2.65 12.23
C PHE A 21 6.09 3.82 12.52
N THR A 22 6.40 4.97 11.89
CA THR A 22 5.64 6.19 12.09
C THR A 22 4.65 6.37 10.95
N PRO A 23 3.35 6.57 11.24
CA PRO A 23 2.40 6.94 10.20
C PRO A 23 2.79 8.31 9.63
N LEU A 24 2.89 8.40 8.31
CA LEU A 24 3.35 9.62 7.64
C LEU A 24 2.29 10.29 6.80
N GLY A 25 1.25 9.56 6.39
CA GLY A 25 0.22 10.16 5.56
C GLY A 25 -0.73 9.14 4.99
N TYR A 26 -1.76 9.66 4.34
CA TYR A 26 -2.81 8.88 3.74
C TYR A 26 -3.27 9.58 2.47
N GLU A 27 -3.59 8.82 1.43
CA GLU A 27 -4.26 9.38 0.27
C GLU A 27 -5.21 8.37 -0.32
N GLN A 28 -6.15 8.86 -1.09
CA GLN A 28 -7.15 8.04 -1.74
C GLN A 28 -7.18 8.41 -3.21
N PHE A 29 -7.23 7.39 -4.06
CA PHE A 29 -7.40 7.58 -5.49
C PHE A 29 -8.77 7.06 -5.87
N THR A 30 -9.60 7.92 -6.45
CA THR A 30 -10.96 7.56 -6.83
C THR A 30 -11.15 7.49 -8.33
N THR A 31 -10.09 7.72 -9.10
CA THR A 31 -10.12 7.66 -10.57
C THR A 31 -8.92 6.84 -11.02
N LEU A 32 -9.16 5.57 -11.32
CA LEU A 32 -8.12 4.63 -11.67
C LEU A 32 -8.29 4.04 -13.07
N GLY A 33 -9.04 4.73 -13.94
CA GLY A 33 -9.24 4.27 -15.30
C GLY A 33 -7.97 4.29 -16.13
N ALA A 34 -6.99 5.09 -15.74
CA ALA A 34 -5.64 5.08 -16.29
C ALA A 34 -4.68 4.81 -15.14
N PRO A 35 -3.50 4.25 -15.40
CA PRO A 35 -2.54 3.98 -14.33
C PRO A 35 -2.18 5.24 -13.56
N VAL A 36 -2.11 5.12 -12.23
CA VAL A 36 -1.71 6.21 -11.34
C VAL A 36 -0.44 5.84 -10.62
N THR A 37 0.33 6.85 -10.24
CA THR A 37 1.48 6.70 -9.37
C THR A 37 1.15 7.27 -8.01
N LEU A 38 1.82 6.80 -6.97
CA LEU A 38 1.62 7.28 -5.62
C LEU A 38 2.34 8.60 -5.39
N ASN A 39 1.94 9.30 -4.33
CA ASN A 39 2.58 10.55 -3.89
C ASN A 39 3.12 10.35 -2.47
N PRO A 40 4.13 9.50 -2.27
CA PRO A 40 4.60 9.20 -0.93
C PRO A 40 5.20 10.44 -0.28
N PRO A 41 4.87 10.69 0.99
CA PRO A 41 5.52 11.78 1.73
C PRO A 41 6.97 11.45 1.98
N GLU A 42 7.75 12.49 2.26
CA GLU A 42 9.16 12.33 2.54
C GLU A 42 9.33 11.39 3.74
N GLY A 43 10.28 10.48 3.63
CA GLY A 43 10.54 9.52 4.69
C GLY A 43 9.72 8.25 4.61
N ALA A 44 8.77 8.17 3.69
CA ALA A 44 7.95 6.97 3.55
C ALA A 44 8.81 5.78 3.11
N ARG A 45 8.64 4.66 3.80
CA ARG A 45 9.41 3.44 3.55
C ARG A 45 8.55 2.31 3.04
N PHE A 46 7.26 2.32 3.36
CA PHE A 46 6.33 1.37 2.81
C PHE A 46 4.92 1.94 2.85
N ALA A 47 4.01 1.28 2.17
CA ALA A 47 2.61 1.68 2.09
C ALA A 47 1.70 0.49 2.25
N LEU A 48 0.57 0.73 2.89
CA LEU A 48 -0.55 -0.21 2.86
C LEU A 48 -1.49 0.27 1.77
N ILE A 49 -1.82 -0.60 0.83
CA ILE A 49 -2.68 -0.26 -0.30
C ILE A 49 -3.89 -1.18 -0.26
N GLN A 50 -5.06 -0.60 -0.21
CA GLN A 50 -6.33 -1.34 -0.18
C GLN A 50 -7.11 -1.05 -1.44
N ALA A 51 -7.62 -2.11 -2.08
CA ALA A 51 -8.47 -1.98 -3.25
C ALA A 51 -9.94 -1.88 -2.82
N VAL A 52 -10.68 -0.97 -3.45
CA VAL A 52 -12.09 -0.72 -3.13
C VAL A 52 -12.88 -0.71 -4.42
N ASN A 53 -14.05 -1.35 -4.40
CA ASN A 53 -15.01 -1.42 -5.51
C ASN A 53 -14.57 -2.24 -6.72
N SER A 54 -13.29 -2.55 -6.85
CA SER A 54 -12.77 -3.33 -7.97
C SER A 54 -11.44 -3.92 -7.54
N ASN A 55 -11.09 -5.05 -8.13
CA ASN A 55 -9.71 -5.50 -8.05
C ASN A 55 -8.83 -4.46 -8.75
N VAL A 56 -7.59 -4.36 -8.32
CA VAL A 56 -6.63 -3.40 -8.85
C VAL A 56 -5.38 -4.14 -9.31
N ARG A 57 -4.84 -3.75 -10.45
CA ARG A 57 -3.60 -4.29 -10.98
C ARG A 57 -2.46 -3.32 -10.73
N TRP A 58 -1.28 -3.85 -10.42
CA TRP A 58 -0.11 -3.00 -10.22
C TRP A 58 1.13 -3.62 -10.85
N ARG A 59 2.07 -2.75 -11.20
CA ARG A 59 3.42 -3.14 -11.63
C ARG A 59 4.39 -2.10 -11.10
N ASP A 60 5.62 -2.53 -10.86
CA ASP A 60 6.68 -1.62 -10.42
C ASP A 60 7.97 -1.83 -11.20
N ASP A 61 7.85 -2.36 -12.40
CA ASP A 61 9.01 -2.68 -13.25
C ASP A 61 9.20 -1.66 -14.38
N GLY A 62 8.57 -0.49 -14.28
CA GLY A 62 8.71 0.55 -15.29
C GLY A 62 7.74 0.43 -16.45
N THR A 63 6.89 -0.59 -16.45
CA THR A 63 5.85 -0.76 -17.46
C THR A 63 4.49 -0.60 -16.79
N SER A 64 3.59 0.14 -17.42
CA SER A 64 2.26 0.36 -16.83
C SER A 64 1.43 -0.91 -16.82
N PRO A 65 0.68 -1.15 -15.74
CA PRO A 65 -0.27 -2.26 -15.73
C PRO A 65 -1.48 -1.92 -16.60
N THR A 66 -2.24 -2.95 -16.95
CA THR A 66 -3.53 -2.78 -17.62
C THR A 66 -4.58 -3.52 -16.82
N ALA A 67 -5.83 -3.39 -17.21
CA ALA A 67 -6.93 -4.08 -16.53
C ALA A 67 -6.75 -5.62 -16.52
N THR A 68 -5.91 -6.14 -17.41
CA THR A 68 -5.70 -7.59 -17.53
C THR A 68 -4.25 -7.99 -17.29
N THR A 69 -3.34 -7.06 -17.08
CA THR A 69 -1.91 -7.34 -16.94
C THR A 69 -1.34 -6.64 -15.72
N GLY A 70 -0.76 -7.40 -14.84
CA GLY A 70 -0.14 -6.88 -13.63
C GLY A 70 -0.45 -7.78 -12.45
N MET A 71 0.17 -7.47 -11.32
CA MET A 71 -0.12 -8.12 -10.06
C MET A 71 -1.45 -7.60 -9.54
N ARG A 72 -2.13 -8.40 -8.75
CA ARG A 72 -3.51 -8.07 -8.37
C ARG A 72 -3.64 -7.83 -6.88
N ILE A 73 -4.38 -6.78 -6.53
CA ILE A 73 -4.92 -6.61 -5.19
C ILE A 73 -6.41 -6.89 -5.31
N ILE A 74 -6.89 -7.88 -4.55
CA ILE A 74 -8.29 -8.28 -4.60
C ILE A 74 -9.12 -7.23 -3.88
N VAL A 75 -10.32 -6.97 -4.40
CA VAL A 75 -11.23 -5.96 -3.82
C VAL A 75 -11.42 -6.23 -2.34
N ASP A 76 -11.37 -5.16 -1.55
CA ASP A 76 -11.50 -5.14 -0.08
C ASP A 76 -10.31 -5.76 0.67
N GLU A 77 -9.30 -6.26 -0.05
CA GLU A 77 -8.09 -6.71 0.58
C GLU A 77 -7.03 -5.62 0.52
N GLN A 78 -6.00 -5.77 1.32
CA GLN A 78 -4.91 -4.79 1.35
C GLN A 78 -3.58 -5.51 1.19
N MET A 79 -2.61 -4.74 0.72
CA MET A 79 -1.26 -5.21 0.48
C MET A 79 -0.28 -4.28 1.17
N THR A 80 0.72 -4.84 1.84
CA THR A 80 1.84 -4.06 2.32
C THR A 80 2.89 -4.02 1.21
N TYR A 81 3.15 -2.84 0.68
CA TYR A 81 4.11 -2.68 -0.39
C TYR A 81 5.38 -2.03 0.15
N ARG A 82 6.51 -2.71 -0.02
CA ARG A 82 7.80 -2.26 0.47
C ARG A 82 8.80 -1.99 -0.66
N GLY A 83 8.34 -1.98 -1.89
CA GLY A 83 9.20 -1.71 -3.04
C GLY A 83 9.36 -0.23 -3.29
N HIS A 84 9.45 0.15 -4.55
CA HIS A 84 9.74 1.51 -4.95
C HIS A 84 8.47 2.34 -5.00
N LEU A 85 8.20 3.10 -3.94
CA LEU A 85 6.96 3.85 -3.80
C LEU A 85 6.72 4.87 -4.90
N HIS A 86 7.78 5.38 -5.52
CA HIS A 86 7.65 6.35 -6.61
C HIS A 86 7.49 5.70 -7.99
N VAL A 87 7.63 4.38 -8.07
CA VAL A 87 7.63 3.67 -9.35
C VAL A 87 6.37 2.84 -9.57
N ILE A 88 5.79 2.33 -8.49
CA ILE A 88 4.61 1.50 -8.59
C ILE A 88 3.46 2.25 -9.27
N GLU A 89 2.81 1.59 -10.22
CA GLU A 89 1.63 2.12 -10.90
C GLU A 89 0.46 1.17 -10.67
N LEU A 90 -0.72 1.74 -10.55
CA LEU A 90 -1.93 0.98 -10.24
C LEU A 90 -3.07 1.41 -11.16
N VAL A 91 -3.91 0.44 -11.53
CA VAL A 91 -5.05 0.69 -12.42
C VAL A 91 -6.19 -0.24 -12.01
N GLU A 92 -7.42 0.19 -12.21
CA GLU A 92 -8.59 -0.62 -11.91
C GLU A 92 -8.77 -1.75 -12.92
N GLU A 93 -9.41 -2.85 -12.49
CA GLU A 93 -9.82 -3.89 -13.44
C GLU A 93 -11.18 -3.57 -14.06
N THR A 94 -12.06 -2.96 -13.28
CA THR A 94 -13.37 -2.54 -13.76
C THR A 94 -13.63 -1.11 -13.32
N THR A 95 -14.50 -0.43 -14.05
CA THR A 95 -14.83 0.97 -13.80
C THR A 95 -15.32 1.18 -12.37
N GLY A 96 -14.85 2.26 -11.75
CA GLY A 96 -15.25 2.61 -10.38
C GLY A 96 -14.28 2.15 -9.32
N GLY A 97 -13.15 1.58 -9.72
CA GLY A 97 -12.13 1.17 -8.76
C GLY A 97 -11.52 2.34 -8.03
N GLU A 98 -11.16 2.10 -6.77
CA GLU A 98 -10.50 3.08 -5.91
C GLU A 98 -9.42 2.38 -5.11
N ILE A 99 -8.47 3.15 -4.61
CA ILE A 99 -7.51 2.65 -3.64
C ILE A 99 -7.37 3.62 -2.48
N ASN A 100 -7.17 3.05 -1.30
CA ASN A 100 -6.74 3.77 -0.11
C ASN A 100 -5.29 3.44 0.11
N VAL A 101 -4.47 4.45 0.45
CA VAL A 101 -3.04 4.27 0.64
C VAL A 101 -2.63 4.93 1.94
N ALA A 102 -2.01 4.17 2.84
CA ALA A 102 -1.45 4.70 4.08
C ALA A 102 0.07 4.52 4.04
N TYR A 103 0.79 5.57 4.38
CA TYR A 103 2.26 5.59 4.31
C TYR A 103 2.87 5.53 5.69
N TYR A 104 3.99 4.82 5.78
CA TYR A 104 4.73 4.65 7.03
C TYR A 104 6.24 4.78 6.77
N GLY A 105 6.92 5.24 7.80
CA GLY A 105 8.38 5.33 7.75
C GLY A 105 9.07 5.20 9.09
#